data_23b8abf1ecc8439588f13078bc612297
#
_entry.id   23b8abf1ecc8439588f13078bc612297
#
_cell.length_a   1.000
_cell.length_b   1.000
_cell.length_c   1.000
_cell.angle_alpha   90.00
_cell.angle_beta   90.00
_cell.angle_gamma   90.00
#
_symmetry.space_group_name_H-M   'P 1'
#
loop_
_entity.id
_entity.type
_entity.pdbx_description
1 polymer ?
#
loop_
_entity_poly.entity_id
_entity_poly.type
_entity_poly.pdbx_seq_one_letter_code
_entity_poly.pdbx_strand_id
1 'polypeptide(L)'
;MICFNFGRPNEDGTYSDATKWRMISVIIHEVGHFFIPMIINSDERQWTWMDEGLNTFVQSLTQKEYYKDMPLRRGTAESIVDYMRSPKDMLRPIMTNSEQIASR
;
A
#
# COMPACT_ATOMS: atom_id res chain seq x y z
N MET A 1 -7.26 -13.82 9.21
CA MET A 1 -6.51 -13.17 8.11
C MET A 1 -5.23 -13.95 7.86
N ILE A 2 -4.96 -14.31 6.61
CA ILE A 2 -3.73 -14.99 6.22
C ILE A 2 -2.76 -13.95 5.68
N CYS A 3 -1.63 -13.78 6.34
CA CYS A 3 -0.60 -12.86 5.90
C CYS A 3 0.47 -13.62 5.11
N PHE A 4 0.59 -13.34 3.83
CA PHE A 4 1.67 -13.87 3.00
C PHE A 4 2.88 -12.94 3.09
N ASN A 5 3.92 -13.41 3.73
CA ASN A 5 5.15 -12.63 3.87
C ASN A 5 6.17 -13.02 2.80
N PHE A 6 6.52 -12.08 1.93
CA PHE A 6 7.45 -12.28 0.83
C PHE A 6 8.91 -11.97 1.18
N GLY A 7 9.18 -11.52 2.40
CA GLY A 7 10.54 -11.21 2.86
C GLY A 7 11.24 -12.45 3.42
N ARG A 8 11.72 -13.34 2.56
CA ARG A 8 12.46 -14.53 3.00
C ARG A 8 13.96 -14.29 3.01
N PRO A 9 14.68 -14.78 4.04
CA PRO A 9 16.14 -14.76 4.02
C PRO A 9 16.70 -15.69 2.95
N ASN A 10 17.96 -15.51 2.62
CA ASN A 10 18.72 -16.42 1.78
C ASN A 10 18.92 -17.78 2.52
N GLU A 11 19.40 -18.78 1.79
CA GLU A 11 19.65 -20.12 2.37
C GLU A 11 20.62 -20.11 3.56
N ASP A 12 21.57 -19.18 3.57
CA ASP A 12 22.52 -18.99 4.66
C ASP A 12 21.98 -18.16 5.83
N GLY A 13 20.72 -17.75 5.79
CA GLY A 13 20.08 -16.93 6.81
C GLY A 13 20.31 -15.43 6.67
N THR A 14 21.10 -14.98 5.69
CA THR A 14 21.31 -13.56 5.42
C THR A 14 20.16 -12.95 4.62
N TYR A 15 19.98 -11.64 4.74
CA TYR A 15 18.97 -10.91 3.99
C TYR A 15 19.43 -9.49 3.69
N SER A 16 18.98 -8.94 2.57
CA SER A 16 19.25 -7.55 2.20
C SER A 16 18.33 -6.59 2.95
N ASP A 17 18.71 -5.31 3.03
CA ASP A 17 17.85 -4.26 3.58
C ASP A 17 16.54 -4.14 2.80
N ALA A 18 16.56 -4.31 1.49
CA ALA A 18 15.35 -4.32 0.66
C ALA A 18 14.37 -5.42 1.08
N THR A 19 14.87 -6.62 1.37
CA THR A 19 14.06 -7.74 1.87
C THR A 19 13.45 -7.42 3.24
N LYS A 20 14.27 -6.88 4.15
CA LYS A 20 13.84 -6.43 5.48
C LYS A 20 12.72 -5.40 5.39
N TRP A 21 12.90 -4.34 4.60
CA TRP A 21 11.91 -3.28 4.47
C TRP A 21 10.62 -3.74 3.83
N ARG A 22 10.70 -4.64 2.85
CA ARG A 22 9.52 -5.25 2.24
C ARG A 22 8.71 -6.05 3.26
N MET A 23 9.35 -6.86 4.07
CA MET A 23 8.71 -7.64 5.13
C MET A 23 8.01 -6.74 6.14
N ILE A 24 8.69 -5.71 6.63
CA ILE A 24 8.14 -4.75 7.60
C ILE A 24 6.93 -4.02 7.00
N SER A 25 7.02 -3.58 5.74
CA SER A 25 5.92 -2.91 5.04
C SER A 25 4.67 -3.79 4.97
N VAL A 26 4.82 -5.05 4.62
CA VAL A 26 3.70 -6.00 4.53
C VAL A 26 3.07 -6.19 5.90
N ILE A 27 3.86 -6.39 6.94
CA ILE A 27 3.35 -6.59 8.31
C ILE A 27 2.57 -5.36 8.78
N ILE A 28 3.10 -4.16 8.59
CA ILE A 28 2.41 -2.91 8.97
C ILE A 28 1.09 -2.78 8.22
N HIS A 29 1.09 -3.08 6.93
CA HIS A 29 -0.10 -3.02 6.08
C HIS A 29 -1.19 -3.98 6.57
N GLU A 30 -0.84 -5.25 6.75
CA GLU A 30 -1.80 -6.28 7.18
C GLU A 30 -2.32 -6.05 8.59
N VAL A 31 -1.48 -5.56 9.51
CA VAL A 31 -1.93 -5.16 10.85
C VAL A 31 -2.88 -3.98 10.76
N GLY A 32 -2.66 -3.04 9.86
CA GLY A 32 -3.55 -1.91 9.62
C GLY A 32 -4.97 -2.35 9.25
N HIS A 33 -5.12 -3.45 8.54
CA HIS A 33 -6.43 -3.99 8.17
C HIS A 33 -7.28 -4.47 9.34
N PHE A 34 -6.69 -4.70 10.52
CA PHE A 34 -7.48 -4.93 11.74
C PHE A 34 -8.33 -3.71 12.14
N PHE A 35 -7.94 -2.52 11.71
CA PHE A 35 -8.67 -1.28 11.96
C PHE A 35 -9.52 -0.88 10.75
N ILE A 36 -8.97 -1.00 9.53
CA ILE A 36 -9.60 -0.65 8.27
C ILE A 36 -9.51 -1.87 7.34
N PRO A 37 -10.59 -2.59 7.02
CA PRO A 37 -12.00 -2.28 7.31
C PRO A 37 -12.61 -3.01 8.52
N MET A 38 -11.82 -3.70 9.34
CA MET A 38 -12.38 -4.59 10.38
C MET A 38 -13.13 -3.84 11.49
N ILE A 39 -12.65 -2.66 11.90
CA ILE A 39 -13.30 -1.81 12.90
C ILE A 39 -13.99 -0.64 12.21
N ILE A 40 -13.28 0.08 11.35
CA ILE A 40 -13.83 1.16 10.53
C ILE A 40 -14.25 0.53 9.20
N ASN A 41 -15.50 0.13 9.12
CA ASN A 41 -16.03 -0.65 8.01
C ASN A 41 -16.12 0.16 6.70
N SER A 42 -15.83 -0.52 5.60
CA SER A 42 -16.01 0.00 4.24
C SER A 42 -16.50 -1.11 3.32
N ASP A 43 -17.18 -0.75 2.24
CA ASP A 43 -17.51 -1.71 1.18
C ASP A 43 -16.25 -1.91 0.30
N GLU A 44 -15.34 -2.73 0.78
CA GLU A 44 -14.03 -2.97 0.15
C GLU A 44 -14.14 -3.57 -1.25
N ARG A 45 -15.20 -4.32 -1.53
CA ARG A 45 -15.42 -4.93 -2.83
C ARG A 45 -15.68 -3.90 -3.92
N GLN A 46 -16.51 -2.91 -3.61
CA GLN A 46 -16.85 -1.84 -4.55
C GLN A 46 -15.88 -0.66 -4.48
N TRP A 47 -15.42 -0.33 -3.29
CA TRP A 47 -14.66 0.89 -3.00
C TRP A 47 -13.31 0.57 -2.37
N THR A 48 -12.48 -0.14 -3.11
CA THR A 48 -11.14 -0.59 -2.67
C THR A 48 -10.26 0.57 -2.19
N TRP A 49 -10.46 1.78 -2.73
CA TRP A 49 -9.71 2.96 -2.30
C TRP A 49 -9.94 3.31 -0.82
N MET A 50 -11.13 3.00 -0.27
CA MET A 50 -11.43 3.24 1.15
C MET A 50 -10.72 2.24 2.05
N ASP A 51 -10.58 1.02 1.60
CA ASP A 51 -9.87 -0.03 2.32
C ASP A 51 -8.34 0.09 2.13
N GLU A 52 -7.89 -0.16 0.93
CA GLU A 52 -6.46 -0.22 0.62
C GLU A 52 -5.78 1.15 0.62
N GLY A 53 -6.44 2.17 0.10
CA GLY A 53 -5.86 3.52 0.00
C GLY A 53 -5.67 4.16 1.37
N LEU A 54 -6.68 4.14 2.22
CA LEU A 54 -6.59 4.68 3.58
C LEU A 54 -5.59 3.88 4.43
N ASN A 55 -5.61 2.56 4.33
CA ASN A 55 -4.67 1.71 5.04
C ASN A 55 -3.22 1.97 4.59
N THR A 56 -2.98 2.11 3.30
CA THR A 56 -1.66 2.47 2.76
C THR A 56 -1.20 3.84 3.26
N PHE A 57 -2.10 4.81 3.37
CA PHE A 57 -1.77 6.12 3.92
C PHE A 57 -1.33 6.03 5.39
N VAL A 58 -2.10 5.33 6.21
CA VAL A 58 -1.75 5.12 7.62
C VAL A 58 -0.44 4.35 7.76
N GLN A 59 -0.22 3.34 6.92
CA GLN A 59 1.04 2.61 6.83
C GLN A 59 2.22 3.57 6.57
N SER A 60 2.08 4.50 5.63
CA SER A 60 3.15 5.45 5.31
C SER A 60 3.47 6.39 6.48
N LEU A 61 2.46 6.81 7.24
CA LEU A 61 2.66 7.59 8.46
C LEU A 61 3.41 6.80 9.53
N THR A 62 3.03 5.54 9.72
CA THR A 62 3.68 4.64 10.68
C THR A 62 5.15 4.41 10.31
N GLN A 63 5.45 4.15 9.06
CA GLN A 63 6.81 3.97 8.57
C GLN A 63 7.65 5.23 8.78
N LYS A 64 7.07 6.38 8.53
CA LYS A 64 7.74 7.67 8.72
C LYS A 64 8.09 7.94 10.19
N GLU A 65 7.22 7.54 11.10
CA GLU A 65 7.40 7.74 12.55
C GLU A 65 8.43 6.78 13.15
N TYR A 66 8.35 5.49 12.82
CA TYR A 66 9.11 4.45 13.49
C TYR A 66 10.30 3.93 12.69
N TYR A 67 10.31 4.11 11.38
CA TYR A 67 11.34 3.61 10.47
C TYR A 67 11.83 4.71 9.53
N LYS A 68 12.51 5.71 10.08
CA LYS A 68 12.93 6.92 9.35
C LYS A 68 13.85 6.64 8.16
N ASP A 69 14.65 5.57 8.23
CA ASP A 69 15.58 5.18 7.16
C ASP A 69 14.90 4.33 6.07
N MET A 70 13.64 3.97 6.26
CA MET A 70 12.91 3.16 5.33
C MET A 70 12.52 3.98 4.10
N PRO A 71 12.88 3.54 2.87
CA PRO A 71 12.46 4.24 1.67
C PRO A 71 10.94 4.17 1.48
N LEU A 72 10.33 5.29 1.06
CA LEU A 72 8.91 5.32 0.73
C LEU A 72 8.69 4.55 -0.57
N ARG A 73 8.02 3.41 -0.48
CA ARG A 73 7.78 2.51 -1.61
C ARG A 73 6.97 3.16 -2.73
N ARG A 74 6.05 4.04 -2.38
CA ARG A 74 5.16 4.74 -3.31
C ARG A 74 5.73 6.08 -3.78
N GLY A 75 6.90 6.46 -3.28
CA GLY A 75 7.52 7.74 -3.60
C GLY A 75 6.86 8.92 -2.89
N THR A 76 7.22 10.11 -3.34
CA THR A 76 6.68 11.37 -2.84
C THR A 76 5.48 11.82 -3.67
N ALA A 77 4.80 12.89 -3.23
CA ALA A 77 3.69 13.47 -3.98
C ALA A 77 4.09 13.91 -5.40
N GLU A 78 5.33 14.33 -5.58
CA GLU A 78 5.86 14.74 -6.89
C GLU A 78 5.90 13.59 -7.90
N SER A 79 6.03 12.36 -7.45
CA SER A 79 6.10 11.19 -8.34
C SER A 79 4.83 10.95 -9.14
N ILE A 80 3.69 11.50 -8.73
CA ILE A 80 2.41 11.35 -9.42
C ILE A 80 2.10 12.51 -10.38
N VAL A 81 2.93 13.56 -10.42
CA VAL A 81 2.65 14.76 -11.20
C VAL A 81 2.49 14.45 -12.69
N ASP A 82 3.36 13.64 -13.25
CA ASP A 82 3.31 13.29 -14.67
C ASP A 82 2.01 12.53 -15.01
N TYR A 83 1.59 11.62 -14.14
CA TYR A 83 0.30 10.96 -14.30
C TYR A 83 -0.86 11.97 -14.25
N MET A 84 -0.84 12.90 -13.30
CA MET A 84 -1.90 13.91 -13.15
C MET A 84 -1.97 14.89 -14.32
N ARG A 85 -0.90 15.04 -15.09
CA ARG A 85 -0.84 15.85 -16.31
C ARG A 85 -1.24 15.09 -17.56
N SER A 86 -1.52 13.81 -17.46
CA SER A 86 -1.95 12.97 -18.59
C SER A 86 -3.29 13.45 -19.16
N PRO A 87 -3.60 13.13 -20.43
CA PRO A 87 -4.90 13.41 -21.03
C PRO A 87 -6.05 12.88 -20.17
N LYS A 88 -7.17 13.59 -20.16
CA LYS A 88 -8.32 13.28 -19.30
C LYS A 88 -8.88 11.86 -19.50
N ASP A 89 -8.80 11.33 -20.69
CA ASP A 89 -9.24 9.97 -21.02
C ASP A 89 -8.36 8.87 -20.41
N MET A 90 -7.14 9.23 -20.01
CA MET A 90 -6.19 8.33 -19.32
C MET A 90 -6.29 8.44 -17.78
N LEU A 91 -6.97 9.47 -17.28
CA LEU A 91 -7.14 9.67 -15.84
C LEU A 91 -8.42 9.01 -15.37
N ARG A 92 -8.37 8.43 -14.17
CA ARG A 92 -9.54 7.87 -13.50
C ARG A 92 -9.72 8.51 -12.13
N PRO A 93 -10.97 8.81 -11.75
CA PRO A 93 -11.24 9.25 -10.38
C PRO A 93 -10.80 8.21 -9.37
N ILE A 94 -10.28 8.65 -8.23
CA ILE A 94 -9.92 7.76 -7.12
C ILE A 94 -11.15 6.97 -6.65
N MET A 95 -12.31 7.63 -6.59
CA MET A 95 -13.57 7.03 -6.17
C MET A 95 -14.27 6.26 -7.31
N THR A 96 -13.51 5.50 -8.08
CA THR A 96 -14.05 4.61 -9.11
C THR A 96 -14.41 3.26 -8.48
N ASN A 97 -15.59 2.74 -8.83
CA ASN A 97 -16.01 1.41 -8.39
C ASN A 97 -15.00 0.36 -8.87
N SER A 98 -14.52 -0.47 -7.96
CA SER A 98 -13.45 -1.43 -8.22
C SER A 98 -13.82 -2.46 -9.30
N GLU A 99 -15.10 -2.80 -9.41
CA GLU A 99 -15.59 -3.73 -10.44
C GLU A 99 -15.52 -3.14 -11.86
N GLN A 100 -15.42 -1.81 -11.97
CA GLN A 100 -15.33 -1.10 -13.24
C GLN A 100 -13.90 -0.83 -13.68
N ILE A 101 -12.92 -1.15 -12.85
CA ILE A 101 -11.51 -0.97 -13.18
C ILE A 101 -11.08 -2.16 -14.03
N ALA A 102 -10.70 -1.88 -15.29
CA ALA A 102 -10.15 -2.91 -16.15
C ALA A 102 -8.85 -3.45 -15.55
N SER A 103 -8.74 -4.76 -15.41
CA SER A 103 -7.49 -5.42 -15.05
C SER A 103 -6.48 -5.20 -16.18
N ARG A 104 -5.32 -4.74 -15.85
CA ARG A 104 -4.19 -4.59 -16.79
C ARG A 104 -3.18 -5.69 -16.56
#